data_5ff5e068d5e92ff68120e099fdc4005f
#
_entry.id   5ff5e068d5e92ff68120e099fdc4005f
#
_cell.length_a   1.000
_cell.length_b   1.000
_cell.length_c   1.000
_cell.angle_alpha   90.00
_cell.angle_beta   90.00
_cell.angle_gamma   90.00
#
_symmetry.space_group_name_H-M   'P 1'
#
loop_
_entity.id
_entity.type
_entity.pdbx_description
1 polymer ?
#
loop_
_entity_poly.entity_id
_entity_poly.type
_entity_poly.pdbx_seq_one_letter_code
_entity_poly.pdbx_strand_id
1 'polypeptide(L)'
;MSEPMMDSGDYAETTQVATHPSSPLAPEPKTDPYLLGTHLTANGAAFSVYAHEASAVELCLLEKTGQRDSHGDPVFHETRWQLRGPFRGIWHGNIPGVRPGQLYGFRAYGPWDPDAGLFYNPQKILLDPYAKAISSTPRLSPRLYAHQVNAQLQPATHELTPDPLDSLPDQALGVVVNTAPFPVAPKPHTSWRRTVIYEAHVKGLTRNLPGLPPELQGTYAGLANPVTIAYLKDLGITAIELLPIHAKFTEPFLQDKDKDNYWGYSSLSYFAPEPSYATARAQDAGPQAVLDEVRGMVSLLHEAGIEVILDVVYNHTCEGGQFGPSLSWRGLDPRRYYVWNHSYPNRLVDFTGCGNT
;
A
#
# COMPACT_ATOMS: atom_id res chain seq x y z
N MET A 1 -36.22 -23.25 -30.58
CA MET A 1 -34.80 -22.95 -30.82
C MET A 1 -34.17 -22.90 -29.44
N SER A 2 -33.48 -23.96 -29.09
CA SER A 2 -32.85 -24.17 -27.77
C SER A 2 -31.46 -23.54 -27.79
N GLU A 3 -31.21 -22.64 -26.81
CA GLU A 3 -29.86 -22.12 -26.54
C GLU A 3 -28.94 -23.25 -26.03
N PRO A 4 -27.67 -23.27 -26.43
CA PRO A 4 -26.73 -24.26 -25.92
C PRO A 4 -26.32 -23.91 -24.46
N MET A 5 -26.51 -24.88 -23.55
CA MET A 5 -25.91 -24.89 -22.24
C MET A 5 -24.38 -24.83 -22.37
N MET A 6 -23.75 -23.83 -21.77
CA MET A 6 -22.29 -23.81 -21.60
C MET A 6 -21.87 -24.95 -20.67
N ASP A 7 -20.94 -25.73 -21.18
CA ASP A 7 -20.31 -26.88 -20.55
C ASP A 7 -19.53 -26.42 -19.29
N SER A 8 -19.89 -27.00 -18.15
CA SER A 8 -19.28 -26.78 -16.84
C SER A 8 -18.12 -27.76 -16.58
N GLY A 9 -17.27 -27.95 -17.57
CA GLY A 9 -16.16 -28.88 -17.48
C GLY A 9 -14.82 -28.23 -17.78
N ASP A 10 -14.13 -27.76 -16.75
CA ASP A 10 -12.65 -27.70 -16.62
C ASP A 10 -12.20 -26.88 -15.39
N TYR A 11 -12.72 -27.20 -14.21
CA TYR A 11 -12.18 -26.72 -12.93
C TYR A 11 -11.92 -27.91 -12.01
N ALA A 12 -10.97 -28.78 -12.39
CA ALA A 12 -10.54 -29.86 -11.53
C ALA A 12 -9.06 -30.20 -11.72
N GLU A 13 -8.17 -29.25 -11.50
CA GLU A 13 -6.89 -29.52 -10.89
C GLU A 13 -6.83 -28.67 -9.61
N THR A 14 -7.02 -29.31 -8.47
CA THR A 14 -6.73 -28.73 -7.17
C THR A 14 -5.23 -28.48 -7.10
N THR A 15 -4.80 -27.33 -7.61
CA THR A 15 -3.42 -26.89 -7.48
C THR A 15 -3.19 -26.66 -5.99
N GLN A 16 -2.50 -27.59 -5.33
CA GLN A 16 -2.13 -27.43 -3.93
C GLN A 16 -1.28 -26.18 -3.80
N VAL A 17 -1.72 -25.24 -2.96
CA VAL A 17 -0.95 -24.05 -2.62
C VAL A 17 0.36 -24.49 -1.97
N ALA A 18 1.49 -23.98 -2.46
CA ALA A 18 2.81 -24.35 -1.95
C ALA A 18 2.91 -24.04 -0.44
N THR A 19 3.42 -24.98 0.32
CA THR A 19 3.56 -24.84 1.78
C THR A 19 4.95 -24.35 2.21
N HIS A 20 5.92 -24.38 1.32
CA HIS A 20 7.30 -23.95 1.56
C HIS A 20 7.90 -23.24 0.34
N PRO A 21 8.78 -22.25 0.55
CA PRO A 21 9.49 -21.59 -0.55
C PRO A 21 10.48 -22.54 -1.22
N SER A 22 10.68 -22.33 -2.52
CA SER A 22 11.70 -23.04 -3.32
C SER A 22 12.84 -22.12 -3.76
N SER A 23 12.78 -20.84 -3.42
CA SER A 23 13.77 -19.84 -3.81
C SER A 23 15.08 -19.95 -2.99
N PRO A 24 16.20 -19.42 -3.52
CA PRO A 24 17.45 -19.36 -2.77
C PRO A 24 17.32 -18.46 -1.55
N LEU A 25 18.07 -18.80 -0.49
CA LEU A 25 18.17 -17.99 0.71
C LEU A 25 18.88 -16.65 0.42
N ALA A 26 18.30 -15.56 0.87
CA ALA A 26 18.90 -14.23 0.75
C ALA A 26 20.31 -14.18 1.41
N PRO A 27 21.25 -13.42 0.85
CA PRO A 27 22.53 -13.17 1.49
C PRO A 27 22.37 -12.67 2.92
N GLU A 28 23.41 -12.90 3.75
CA GLU A 28 23.37 -12.44 5.14
C GLU A 28 23.25 -10.90 5.19
N PRO A 29 22.33 -10.40 6.00
CA PRO A 29 22.14 -8.98 6.12
C PRO A 29 23.34 -8.36 6.88
N LYS A 30 23.76 -7.20 6.38
CA LYS A 30 24.77 -6.36 7.02
C LYS A 30 24.14 -5.14 7.70
N THR A 31 22.82 -5.11 7.76
CA THR A 31 22.02 -4.00 8.30
C THR A 31 21.24 -4.46 9.53
N ASP A 32 20.81 -3.49 10.33
CA ASP A 32 19.96 -3.74 11.48
C ASP A 32 18.60 -4.30 11.02
N PRO A 33 18.19 -5.50 11.45
CA PRO A 33 16.89 -6.07 11.09
C PRO A 33 15.70 -5.23 11.56
N TYR A 34 15.87 -4.42 12.60
CA TYR A 34 14.81 -3.53 13.11
C TYR A 34 14.52 -2.32 12.21
N LEU A 35 15.35 -2.05 11.20
CA LEU A 35 15.05 -1.07 10.18
C LEU A 35 14.05 -1.67 9.19
N LEU A 36 12.75 -1.65 9.58
CA LEU A 36 11.68 -2.20 8.75
C LEU A 36 11.53 -1.44 7.41
N GLY A 37 11.03 -2.15 6.40
CA GLY A 37 10.93 -1.65 5.04
C GLY A 37 12.19 -1.84 4.23
N THR A 38 12.35 -1.00 3.20
CA THR A 38 13.47 -1.08 2.26
C THR A 38 14.45 0.06 2.47
N HIS A 39 15.75 -0.27 2.55
CA HIS A 39 16.84 0.68 2.73
C HIS A 39 17.96 0.41 1.73
N LEU A 40 18.33 1.42 0.94
CA LEU A 40 19.48 1.34 0.04
C LEU A 40 20.78 1.16 0.81
N THR A 41 21.65 0.31 0.27
CA THR A 41 23.01 0.07 0.75
C THR A 41 24.02 0.40 -0.34
N ALA A 42 25.29 0.37 -0.04
CA ALA A 42 26.33 0.66 -1.03
C ALA A 42 26.25 -0.25 -2.28
N ASN A 43 25.78 -1.49 -2.14
CA ASN A 43 25.82 -2.49 -3.21
C ASN A 43 24.43 -3.06 -3.58
N GLY A 44 23.33 -2.48 -3.07
CA GLY A 44 21.96 -2.99 -3.30
C GLY A 44 20.97 -2.41 -2.34
N ALA A 45 20.07 -3.24 -1.80
CA ALA A 45 19.11 -2.83 -0.78
C ALA A 45 18.90 -3.90 0.29
N ALA A 46 18.68 -3.45 1.52
CA ALA A 46 18.20 -4.27 2.61
C ALA A 46 16.67 -4.23 2.67
N PHE A 47 16.08 -5.38 2.96
CA PHE A 47 14.63 -5.55 3.11
C PHE A 47 14.35 -6.19 4.47
N SER A 48 13.40 -5.63 5.20
CA SER A 48 12.99 -6.15 6.51
C SER A 48 11.48 -6.02 6.66
N VAL A 49 10.82 -7.11 7.05
CA VAL A 49 9.37 -7.15 7.25
C VAL A 49 9.02 -7.96 8.50
N TYR A 50 8.02 -7.47 9.24
CA TYR A 50 7.51 -8.20 10.40
C TYR A 50 6.44 -9.20 9.95
N ALA A 51 6.62 -10.48 10.30
CA ALA A 51 5.69 -11.56 10.06
C ALA A 51 5.99 -12.71 11.03
N HIS A 52 5.58 -12.56 12.29
CA HIS A 52 5.98 -13.42 13.41
C HIS A 52 5.45 -14.85 13.28
N GLU A 53 4.18 -14.99 12.83
CA GLU A 53 3.52 -16.30 12.70
C GLU A 53 3.81 -16.98 11.35
N ALA A 54 4.49 -16.29 10.42
CA ALA A 54 4.89 -16.89 9.15
C ALA A 54 5.94 -17.98 9.35
N SER A 55 5.85 -19.09 8.62
CA SER A 55 6.86 -20.14 8.58
C SER A 55 8.01 -19.81 7.63
N ALA A 56 7.77 -18.97 6.63
CA ALA A 56 8.77 -18.40 5.72
C ALA A 56 8.22 -17.15 5.04
N VAL A 57 9.12 -16.28 4.58
CA VAL A 57 8.79 -15.11 3.75
C VAL A 57 9.74 -15.06 2.57
N GLU A 58 9.20 -14.94 1.36
CA GLU A 58 9.94 -14.64 0.13
C GLU A 58 9.82 -13.15 -0.19
N LEU A 59 10.94 -12.54 -0.52
CA LEU A 59 11.01 -11.27 -1.23
C LEU A 59 10.91 -11.55 -2.72
N CYS A 60 9.98 -10.89 -3.40
CA CYS A 60 9.81 -10.93 -4.84
C CYS A 60 10.32 -9.61 -5.43
N LEU A 61 11.34 -9.68 -6.29
CA LEU A 61 11.80 -8.57 -7.11
C LEU A 61 11.18 -8.72 -8.50
N LEU A 62 10.60 -7.65 -9.01
CA LEU A 62 9.73 -7.67 -10.18
C LEU A 62 10.20 -6.67 -11.23
N GLU A 63 10.22 -7.10 -12.48
CA GLU A 63 10.53 -6.28 -13.64
C GLU A 63 9.39 -6.38 -14.64
N LYS A 64 8.89 -5.21 -15.10
CA LYS A 64 7.87 -5.18 -16.15
C LYS A 64 8.50 -5.61 -17.47
N THR A 65 7.95 -6.64 -18.10
CA THR A 65 8.41 -7.08 -19.42
C THR A 65 7.91 -6.20 -20.57
N GLY A 66 6.92 -5.36 -20.29
CA GLY A 66 6.19 -4.59 -21.32
C GLY A 66 5.17 -5.42 -22.10
N GLN A 67 5.10 -6.73 -21.85
CA GLN A 67 4.17 -7.65 -22.47
C GLN A 67 2.86 -7.75 -21.67
N ARG A 68 1.83 -8.23 -22.33
CA ARG A 68 0.55 -8.63 -21.72
C ARG A 68 0.27 -10.07 -22.07
N ASP A 69 -0.38 -10.79 -21.15
CA ASP A 69 -0.82 -12.16 -21.37
C ASP A 69 -2.11 -12.22 -22.24
N SER A 70 -2.65 -13.44 -22.44
CA SER A 70 -3.89 -13.66 -23.20
C SER A 70 -5.13 -13.03 -22.59
N HIS A 71 -5.10 -12.65 -21.31
CA HIS A 71 -6.17 -11.95 -20.60
C HIS A 71 -5.98 -10.43 -20.57
N GLY A 72 -4.86 -9.94 -21.15
CA GLY A 72 -4.50 -8.52 -21.14
C GLY A 72 -3.80 -8.05 -19.87
N ASP A 73 -3.45 -8.96 -18.97
CA ASP A 73 -2.76 -8.65 -17.73
C ASP A 73 -1.26 -8.39 -17.96
N PRO A 74 -0.63 -7.50 -17.17
CA PRO A 74 0.79 -7.23 -17.29
C PRO A 74 1.62 -8.46 -16.91
N VAL A 75 2.63 -8.76 -17.74
CA VAL A 75 3.59 -9.84 -17.47
C VAL A 75 4.83 -9.27 -16.79
N PHE A 76 5.24 -9.94 -15.72
CA PHE A 76 6.44 -9.58 -14.96
C PHE A 76 7.48 -10.70 -15.06
N HIS A 77 8.75 -10.31 -15.04
CA HIS A 77 9.82 -11.21 -14.65
C HIS A 77 9.97 -11.13 -13.12
N GLU A 78 9.77 -12.25 -12.42
CA GLU A 78 9.82 -12.35 -10.97
C GLU A 78 11.06 -13.12 -10.52
N THR A 79 11.91 -12.50 -9.72
CA THR A 79 13.04 -13.14 -9.02
C THR A 79 12.72 -13.20 -7.54
N ARG A 80 12.79 -14.37 -6.92
CA ARG A 80 12.47 -14.59 -5.52
C ARG A 80 13.69 -14.91 -4.68
N TRP A 81 13.66 -14.43 -3.44
CA TRP A 81 14.66 -14.71 -2.42
C TRP A 81 13.96 -15.04 -1.10
N GLN A 82 14.26 -16.19 -0.51
CA GLN A 82 13.80 -16.49 0.84
C GLN A 82 14.54 -15.58 1.83
N LEU A 83 13.80 -14.77 2.59
CA LEU A 83 14.37 -13.95 3.65
C LEU A 83 14.84 -14.81 4.82
N ARG A 84 15.80 -14.29 5.58
CA ARG A 84 16.32 -14.93 6.80
C ARG A 84 15.48 -14.51 7.99
N GLY A 85 15.16 -15.46 8.86
CA GLY A 85 14.35 -15.19 10.05
C GLY A 85 13.58 -16.43 10.54
N PRO A 86 12.61 -16.22 11.44
CA PRO A 86 12.31 -14.93 12.05
C PRO A 86 13.30 -14.56 13.17
N PHE A 87 13.80 -13.34 13.15
CA PHE A 87 14.51 -12.76 14.28
C PHE A 87 13.54 -11.85 15.05
N ARG A 88 13.03 -12.30 16.18
CA ARG A 88 11.95 -11.64 16.94
C ARG A 88 10.73 -11.26 16.07
N GLY A 89 10.36 -12.15 15.16
CA GLY A 89 9.26 -11.94 14.22
C GLY A 89 9.62 -11.18 12.95
N ILE A 90 10.87 -10.77 12.77
CA ILE A 90 11.33 -10.03 11.59
C ILE A 90 12.05 -10.96 10.63
N TRP A 91 11.69 -10.88 9.36
CA TRP A 91 12.34 -11.51 8.22
C TRP A 91 13.13 -10.46 7.47
N HIS A 92 14.39 -10.74 7.12
CA HIS A 92 15.28 -9.76 6.54
C HIS A 92 16.31 -10.37 5.57
N GLY A 93 16.84 -9.54 4.68
CA GLY A 93 17.88 -9.90 3.72
C GLY A 93 18.48 -8.70 3.04
N ASN A 94 19.72 -8.83 2.54
CA ASN A 94 20.38 -7.77 1.78
C ASN A 94 20.64 -8.27 0.36
N ILE A 95 19.94 -7.71 -0.62
CA ILE A 95 20.00 -8.16 -2.00
C ILE A 95 20.93 -7.25 -2.80
N PRO A 96 22.03 -7.79 -3.36
CA PRO A 96 22.94 -7.01 -4.18
C PRO A 96 22.30 -6.61 -5.52
N GLY A 97 22.76 -5.52 -6.09
CA GLY A 97 22.34 -5.05 -7.41
C GLY A 97 21.00 -4.31 -7.45
N VAL A 98 20.20 -4.33 -6.39
CA VAL A 98 18.95 -3.58 -6.32
C VAL A 98 19.21 -2.08 -6.35
N ARG A 99 18.40 -1.35 -7.12
CA ARG A 99 18.53 0.09 -7.36
C ARG A 99 17.18 0.80 -7.12
N PRO A 100 17.18 2.14 -6.96
CA PRO A 100 15.95 2.92 -7.00
C PRO A 100 15.14 2.61 -8.26
N GLY A 101 13.82 2.49 -8.10
CA GLY A 101 12.89 2.09 -9.15
C GLY A 101 12.55 0.59 -9.17
N GLN A 102 13.31 -0.26 -8.47
CA GLN A 102 12.98 -1.69 -8.36
C GLN A 102 11.61 -1.91 -7.72
N LEU A 103 10.76 -2.65 -8.41
CA LEU A 103 9.47 -3.11 -7.88
C LEU A 103 9.68 -4.33 -6.98
N TYR A 104 8.95 -4.39 -5.87
CA TYR A 104 9.05 -5.53 -4.96
C TYR A 104 7.74 -5.77 -4.19
N GLY A 105 7.62 -6.96 -3.66
CA GLY A 105 6.59 -7.37 -2.72
C GLY A 105 7.03 -8.60 -1.94
N PHE A 106 6.16 -9.11 -1.08
CA PHE A 106 6.45 -10.30 -0.29
C PHE A 106 5.42 -11.40 -0.57
N ARG A 107 5.85 -12.66 -0.43
CA ARG A 107 4.94 -13.81 -0.32
C ARG A 107 5.22 -14.49 1.01
N ALA A 108 4.17 -14.67 1.81
CA ALA A 108 4.29 -15.27 3.13
C ALA A 108 3.73 -16.70 3.13
N TYR A 109 4.42 -17.59 3.81
CA TYR A 109 4.06 -18.98 4.02
C TYR A 109 3.69 -19.18 5.48
N GLY A 110 2.73 -20.04 5.74
CA GLY A 110 2.26 -20.32 7.09
C GLY A 110 1.03 -21.22 7.06
N PRO A 111 0.41 -21.48 8.23
CA PRO A 111 -0.76 -22.32 8.30
C PRO A 111 -1.98 -21.66 7.65
N TRP A 112 -2.81 -22.50 7.02
CA TRP A 112 -4.16 -22.16 6.61
C TRP A 112 -5.13 -22.69 7.67
N ASP A 113 -5.59 -21.80 8.54
CA ASP A 113 -6.53 -22.09 9.61
C ASP A 113 -7.44 -20.86 9.83
N PRO A 114 -8.50 -20.70 9.00
CA PRO A 114 -9.41 -19.56 9.10
C PRO A 114 -10.10 -19.43 10.47
N ASP A 115 -10.33 -20.54 11.16
CA ASP A 115 -10.97 -20.53 12.51
C ASP A 115 -10.01 -19.96 13.56
N ALA A 116 -8.72 -20.12 13.37
CA ALA A 116 -7.70 -19.46 14.18
C ALA A 116 -7.30 -18.07 13.63
N GLY A 117 -7.94 -17.60 12.55
CA GLY A 117 -7.61 -16.32 11.90
C GLY A 117 -6.33 -16.33 11.09
N LEU A 118 -5.88 -17.49 10.60
CA LEU A 118 -4.66 -17.66 9.83
C LEU A 118 -5.00 -17.92 8.36
N PHE A 119 -4.58 -17.02 7.47
CA PHE A 119 -4.95 -16.99 6.05
C PHE A 119 -3.70 -16.92 5.14
N TYR A 120 -2.62 -17.63 5.50
CA TYR A 120 -1.41 -17.61 4.70
C TYR A 120 -1.63 -18.26 3.34
N ASN A 121 -1.39 -17.50 2.28
CA ASN A 121 -1.49 -17.98 0.91
C ASN A 121 -0.38 -17.35 0.06
N PRO A 122 0.69 -18.11 -0.28
CA PRO A 122 1.83 -17.59 -1.04
C PRO A 122 1.51 -17.24 -2.50
N GLN A 123 0.29 -17.53 -3.00
CA GLN A 123 -0.18 -17.02 -4.28
C GLN A 123 -0.48 -15.50 -4.20
N LYS A 124 -0.58 -14.95 -2.99
CA LYS A 124 -0.84 -13.52 -2.80
C LYS A 124 0.48 -12.79 -2.59
N ILE A 125 0.86 -11.96 -3.59
CA ILE A 125 1.96 -11.03 -3.38
C ILE A 125 1.46 -9.88 -2.51
N LEU A 126 2.25 -9.49 -1.52
CA LEU A 126 1.85 -8.56 -0.47
C LEU A 126 2.70 -7.29 -0.55
N LEU A 127 2.03 -6.15 -0.44
CA LEU A 127 2.70 -4.87 -0.32
C LEU A 127 3.46 -4.79 1.01
N ASP A 128 4.65 -4.25 0.99
CA ASP A 128 5.40 -3.94 2.20
C ASP A 128 4.64 -2.89 3.03
N PRO A 129 4.28 -3.18 4.30
CA PRO A 129 3.67 -2.19 5.20
C PRO A 129 4.46 -0.90 5.36
N TYR A 130 5.78 -0.96 5.14
CA TYR A 130 6.72 0.16 5.26
C TYR A 130 7.18 0.71 3.91
N ALA A 131 6.50 0.37 2.82
CA ALA A 131 6.81 0.92 1.49
C ALA A 131 6.68 2.44 1.49
N LYS A 132 7.72 3.14 1.01
CA LYS A 132 7.75 4.62 0.93
C LYS A 132 7.23 5.15 -0.39
N ALA A 133 6.95 4.25 -1.33
CA ALA A 133 6.31 4.52 -2.61
C ALA A 133 5.68 3.23 -3.16
N ILE A 134 4.61 3.37 -3.92
CA ILE A 134 3.89 2.27 -4.56
C ILE A 134 3.89 2.41 -6.07
N SER A 135 3.78 1.28 -6.77
CA SER A 135 3.79 1.23 -8.24
C SER A 135 2.48 1.73 -8.87
N SER A 136 1.37 1.50 -8.19
CA SER A 136 0.00 1.77 -8.63
C SER A 136 -0.97 1.51 -7.48
N THR A 137 -2.23 1.88 -7.65
CA THR A 137 -3.33 1.38 -6.80
C THR A 137 -3.68 -0.05 -7.22
N PRO A 138 -4.04 -0.97 -6.28
CA PRO A 138 -4.52 -2.30 -6.64
C PRO A 138 -5.76 -2.25 -7.52
N ARG A 139 -5.93 -3.22 -8.41
CA ARG A 139 -7.16 -3.40 -9.19
C ARG A 139 -8.04 -4.43 -8.47
N LEU A 140 -9.22 -4.02 -8.00
CA LEU A 140 -10.15 -4.92 -7.31
C LEU A 140 -10.50 -6.13 -8.17
N SER A 141 -10.21 -7.31 -7.67
CA SER A 141 -10.51 -8.59 -8.32
C SER A 141 -10.55 -9.73 -7.30
N PRO A 142 -11.14 -10.89 -7.64
CA PRO A 142 -11.06 -12.09 -6.81
C PRO A 142 -9.63 -12.50 -6.43
N ARG A 143 -8.65 -12.26 -7.31
CA ARG A 143 -7.23 -12.60 -7.07
C ARG A 143 -6.62 -11.96 -5.83
N LEU A 144 -7.18 -10.85 -5.34
CA LEU A 144 -6.68 -10.16 -4.14
C LEU A 144 -7.06 -10.85 -2.84
N TYR A 145 -7.95 -11.83 -2.86
CA TYR A 145 -8.43 -12.54 -1.67
C TYR A 145 -7.61 -13.81 -1.43
N ALA A 146 -7.24 -14.06 -0.17
CA ALA A 146 -6.51 -15.28 0.18
C ALA A 146 -7.35 -16.55 0.02
N HIS A 147 -8.68 -16.43 0.18
CA HIS A 147 -9.66 -17.48 0.01
C HIS A 147 -10.48 -17.28 -1.28
N GLN A 148 -11.10 -18.34 -1.75
CA GLN A 148 -11.97 -18.27 -2.92
C GLN A 148 -13.21 -17.42 -2.62
N VAL A 149 -13.54 -16.53 -3.56
CA VAL A 149 -14.71 -15.65 -3.49
C VAL A 149 -15.62 -15.83 -4.70
N ASN A 150 -16.90 -15.51 -4.52
CA ASN A 150 -17.90 -15.45 -5.58
C ASN A 150 -17.82 -14.11 -6.36
N ALA A 151 -18.71 -13.94 -7.33
CA ALA A 151 -18.78 -12.72 -8.16
C ALA A 151 -19.05 -11.43 -7.37
N GLN A 152 -19.60 -11.53 -6.14
CA GLN A 152 -19.83 -10.41 -5.23
C GLN A 152 -18.70 -10.21 -4.23
N LEU A 153 -17.55 -10.88 -4.44
CA LEU A 153 -16.37 -10.83 -3.58
C LEU A 153 -16.65 -11.28 -2.12
N GLN A 154 -17.66 -12.14 -1.94
CA GLN A 154 -17.96 -12.80 -0.67
C GLN A 154 -17.37 -14.22 -0.70
N PRO A 155 -17.10 -14.84 0.46
CA PRO A 155 -16.64 -16.23 0.52
C PRO A 155 -17.48 -17.14 -0.38
N ALA A 156 -16.81 -17.90 -1.25
CA ALA A 156 -17.49 -18.77 -2.23
C ALA A 156 -18.24 -19.92 -1.55
N THR A 157 -17.71 -20.40 -0.41
CA THR A 157 -18.24 -21.52 0.38
C THR A 157 -18.17 -21.19 1.87
N HIS A 158 -18.95 -21.94 2.67
CA HIS A 158 -18.93 -21.79 4.14
C HIS A 158 -17.57 -22.22 4.72
N GLU A 159 -16.98 -23.28 4.19
CA GLU A 159 -15.62 -23.71 4.50
C GLU A 159 -14.65 -22.97 3.58
N LEU A 160 -13.81 -22.11 4.16
CA LEU A 160 -12.90 -21.28 3.38
C LEU A 160 -11.74 -22.11 2.84
N THR A 161 -11.58 -22.13 1.53
CA THR A 161 -10.47 -22.76 0.82
C THR A 161 -9.52 -21.73 0.24
N PRO A 162 -8.19 -22.00 0.22
CA PRO A 162 -7.22 -21.08 -0.40
C PRO A 162 -7.56 -20.82 -1.87
N ASP A 163 -7.43 -19.56 -2.30
CA ASP A 163 -7.56 -19.22 -3.71
C ASP A 163 -6.25 -19.53 -4.46
N PRO A 164 -6.28 -20.30 -5.57
CA PRO A 164 -5.08 -20.69 -6.32
C PRO A 164 -4.54 -19.60 -7.24
N LEU A 165 -5.28 -18.51 -7.48
CA LEU A 165 -4.90 -17.48 -8.44
C LEU A 165 -3.78 -16.59 -7.89
N ASP A 166 -2.82 -16.25 -8.75
CA ASP A 166 -1.78 -15.26 -8.41
C ASP A 166 -2.36 -13.84 -8.41
N SER A 167 -2.08 -13.08 -7.34
CA SER A 167 -2.55 -11.71 -7.21
C SER A 167 -1.66 -10.67 -7.91
N LEU A 168 -0.48 -11.07 -8.41
CA LEU A 168 0.51 -10.15 -8.97
C LEU A 168 -0.03 -9.20 -10.05
N PRO A 169 -0.89 -9.61 -11.00
CA PRO A 169 -1.41 -8.71 -12.02
C PRO A 169 -2.25 -7.55 -11.48
N ASP A 170 -2.87 -7.72 -10.31
CA ASP A 170 -3.85 -6.79 -9.74
C ASP A 170 -3.33 -6.05 -8.51
N GLN A 171 -2.15 -6.41 -8.02
CA GLN A 171 -1.60 -5.92 -6.75
C GLN A 171 -0.76 -4.64 -6.93
N ALA A 172 -0.81 -3.77 -5.91
CA ALA A 172 0.17 -2.71 -5.74
C ALA A 172 1.51 -3.29 -5.26
N LEU A 173 2.59 -2.81 -5.82
CA LEU A 173 3.95 -3.22 -5.45
C LEU A 173 4.68 -2.08 -4.74
N GLY A 174 5.51 -2.41 -3.78
CA GLY A 174 6.47 -1.47 -3.23
C GLY A 174 7.49 -1.05 -4.28
N VAL A 175 7.99 0.18 -4.17
CA VAL A 175 9.05 0.68 -5.04
C VAL A 175 10.24 1.11 -4.20
N VAL A 176 11.41 0.58 -4.52
CA VAL A 176 12.65 1.03 -3.88
C VAL A 176 12.93 2.47 -4.28
N VAL A 177 12.98 3.38 -3.31
CA VAL A 177 13.21 4.81 -3.55
C VAL A 177 14.49 5.28 -2.88
N ASN A 178 15.05 6.35 -3.42
CA ASN A 178 16.16 7.04 -2.80
C ASN A 178 15.64 7.85 -1.59
N THR A 179 16.09 7.46 -0.40
CA THR A 179 15.75 8.12 0.86
C THR A 179 16.89 8.98 1.40
N ALA A 180 17.89 9.29 0.59
CA ALA A 180 18.92 10.25 0.94
C ALA A 180 18.30 11.56 1.44
N PRO A 181 18.98 12.31 2.33
CA PRO A 181 18.47 13.55 2.85
C PRO A 181 17.98 14.47 1.73
N PHE A 182 16.70 14.80 1.75
CA PHE A 182 16.09 15.80 0.89
C PHE A 182 16.10 17.11 1.68
N PRO A 183 16.59 18.22 1.10
CA PRO A 183 16.63 19.49 1.80
C PRO A 183 15.21 20.03 2.01
N VAL A 184 14.61 19.71 3.12
CA VAL A 184 13.31 20.29 3.55
C VAL A 184 13.61 21.47 4.46
N ALA A 185 12.95 22.60 4.21
CA ALA A 185 13.07 23.80 5.06
C ALA A 185 12.70 23.46 6.52
N PRO A 186 13.36 24.09 7.51
CA PRO A 186 13.04 23.86 8.92
C PRO A 186 11.58 24.15 9.23
N LYS A 187 10.99 23.35 10.11
CA LYS A 187 9.63 23.58 10.60
C LYS A 187 9.54 24.93 11.31
N PRO A 188 8.47 25.75 11.09
CA PRO A 188 8.35 27.10 11.62
C PRO A 188 8.29 27.24 13.15
N HIS A 189 7.87 26.21 13.88
CA HIS A 189 7.73 26.25 15.36
C HIS A 189 6.83 27.38 15.89
N THR A 190 5.64 27.53 15.33
CA THR A 190 4.66 28.51 15.79
C THR A 190 4.20 28.19 17.21
N SER A 191 4.20 29.19 18.10
CA SER A 191 3.72 29.00 19.48
C SER A 191 2.20 28.73 19.49
N TRP A 192 1.73 27.86 20.39
CA TRP A 192 0.30 27.53 20.50
C TRP A 192 -0.63 28.76 20.62
N ARG A 193 -0.17 29.81 21.26
CA ARG A 193 -0.95 31.06 21.40
C ARG A 193 -1.21 31.80 20.09
N ARG A 194 -0.44 31.50 19.06
CA ARG A 194 -0.54 32.09 17.72
C ARG A 194 -0.94 31.10 16.66
N THR A 195 -1.12 29.80 17.03
CA THR A 195 -1.46 28.75 16.08
C THR A 195 -2.90 28.90 15.60
N VAL A 196 -3.06 28.95 14.29
CA VAL A 196 -4.34 28.85 13.57
C VAL A 196 -4.22 27.69 12.60
N ILE A 197 -4.98 26.63 12.83
CA ILE A 197 -4.98 25.42 12.01
C ILE A 197 -6.12 25.52 11.00
N TYR A 198 -5.82 25.19 9.74
CA TYR A 198 -6.81 25.06 8.68
C TYR A 198 -6.77 23.65 8.13
N GLU A 199 -7.85 22.91 8.32
CA GLU A 199 -8.02 21.58 7.77
C GLU A 199 -8.43 21.64 6.31
N ALA A 200 -7.75 20.90 5.43
CA ALA A 200 -8.02 20.93 4.01
C ALA A 200 -7.66 19.59 3.32
N HIS A 201 -8.39 19.29 2.25
CA HIS A 201 -8.06 18.19 1.35
C HIS A 201 -7.15 18.70 0.23
N VAL A 202 -6.02 18.02 -0.06
CA VAL A 202 -5.06 18.43 -1.11
C VAL A 202 -5.76 18.73 -2.42
N LYS A 203 -6.59 17.80 -2.90
CA LYS A 203 -7.31 17.94 -4.16
C LYS A 203 -8.42 18.99 -4.09
N GLY A 204 -9.16 19.02 -2.97
CA GLY A 204 -10.33 19.90 -2.80
C GLY A 204 -9.97 21.37 -2.69
N LEU A 205 -8.94 21.71 -1.92
CA LEU A 205 -8.56 23.11 -1.65
C LEU A 205 -8.20 23.87 -2.93
N THR A 206 -7.43 23.25 -3.81
CA THR A 206 -6.86 23.94 -4.96
C THR A 206 -7.59 23.69 -6.28
N ARG A 207 -8.59 22.77 -6.30
CA ARG A 207 -9.29 22.35 -7.53
C ARG A 207 -9.89 23.50 -8.34
N ASN A 208 -10.43 24.49 -7.66
CA ASN A 208 -11.09 25.63 -8.27
C ASN A 208 -10.48 26.97 -7.80
N LEU A 209 -9.24 26.97 -7.31
CA LEU A 209 -8.58 28.18 -6.80
C LEU A 209 -8.25 29.11 -7.99
N PRO A 210 -8.82 30.33 -8.01
CA PRO A 210 -8.54 31.28 -9.08
C PRO A 210 -7.06 31.67 -9.16
N GLY A 211 -6.55 31.78 -10.38
CA GLY A 211 -5.14 32.16 -10.63
C GLY A 211 -4.14 31.01 -10.52
N LEU A 212 -4.57 29.82 -10.08
CA LEU A 212 -3.72 28.65 -10.09
C LEU A 212 -3.73 27.99 -11.49
N PRO A 213 -2.53 27.66 -12.08
CA PRO A 213 -2.48 26.95 -13.35
C PRO A 213 -3.28 25.65 -13.34
N PRO A 214 -4.05 25.33 -14.40
CA PRO A 214 -4.92 24.16 -14.45
C PRO A 214 -4.21 22.83 -14.17
N GLU A 215 -2.96 22.67 -14.63
CA GLU A 215 -2.15 21.47 -14.44
C GLU A 215 -1.68 21.26 -12.99
N LEU A 216 -1.76 22.31 -12.15
CA LEU A 216 -1.44 22.23 -10.72
C LEU A 216 -2.68 22.09 -9.84
N GLN A 217 -3.88 22.30 -10.38
CA GLN A 217 -5.12 22.24 -9.61
C GLN A 217 -5.34 20.82 -9.04
N GLY A 218 -5.58 20.74 -7.74
CA GLY A 218 -5.83 19.50 -7.03
C GLY A 218 -4.58 18.64 -6.78
N THR A 219 -3.39 19.24 -6.80
CA THR A 219 -2.12 18.52 -6.62
C THR A 219 -1.30 19.03 -5.42
N TYR A 220 -0.31 18.24 -5.00
CA TYR A 220 0.69 18.65 -4.00
C TYR A 220 1.42 19.92 -4.40
N ALA A 221 1.89 20.01 -5.65
CA ALA A 221 2.55 21.21 -6.17
C ALA A 221 1.60 22.42 -6.22
N GLY A 222 0.31 22.20 -6.50
CA GLY A 222 -0.71 23.25 -6.45
C GLY A 222 -0.92 23.81 -5.05
N LEU A 223 -0.88 22.94 -4.02
CA LEU A 223 -0.98 23.35 -2.63
C LEU A 223 0.18 24.26 -2.20
N ALA A 224 1.39 24.00 -2.69
CA ALA A 224 2.59 24.77 -2.39
C ALA A 224 2.86 25.89 -3.43
N ASN A 225 1.92 26.16 -4.35
CA ASN A 225 2.08 27.26 -5.32
C ASN A 225 1.98 28.62 -4.62
N PRO A 226 2.74 29.66 -5.07
CA PRO A 226 2.67 31.00 -4.50
C PRO A 226 1.24 31.57 -4.40
N VAL A 227 0.35 31.27 -5.35
CA VAL A 227 -1.06 31.70 -5.32
C VAL A 227 -1.78 31.09 -4.12
N THR A 228 -1.62 29.78 -3.89
CA THR A 228 -2.22 29.08 -2.76
C THR A 228 -1.63 29.55 -1.43
N ILE A 229 -0.31 29.70 -1.37
CA ILE A 229 0.40 30.20 -0.17
C ILE A 229 -0.07 31.61 0.19
N ALA A 230 -0.21 32.50 -0.79
CA ALA A 230 -0.74 33.85 -0.55
C ALA A 230 -2.16 33.78 0.02
N TYR A 231 -3.04 32.98 -0.56
CA TYR A 231 -4.41 32.78 -0.04
C TYR A 231 -4.41 32.28 1.41
N LEU A 232 -3.58 31.29 1.75
CA LEU A 232 -3.49 30.75 3.10
C LEU A 232 -2.94 31.79 4.11
N LYS A 233 -1.99 32.63 3.69
CA LYS A 233 -1.45 33.72 4.51
C LYS A 233 -2.48 34.81 4.73
N ASP A 234 -3.26 35.15 3.71
CA ASP A 234 -4.33 36.17 3.83
C ASP A 234 -5.43 35.70 4.79
N LEU A 235 -5.68 34.39 4.90
CA LEU A 235 -6.54 33.80 5.92
C LEU A 235 -5.94 33.87 7.33
N GLY A 236 -4.65 34.19 7.46
CA GLY A 236 -3.94 34.26 8.74
C GLY A 236 -3.62 32.92 9.38
N ILE A 237 -3.63 31.82 8.61
CA ILE A 237 -3.28 30.48 9.14
C ILE A 237 -1.78 30.34 9.37
N THR A 238 -1.41 29.52 10.32
CA THR A 238 -0.03 29.17 10.64
C THR A 238 0.29 27.71 10.47
N ALA A 239 -0.73 26.87 10.34
CA ALA A 239 -0.61 25.45 10.06
C ALA A 239 -1.73 24.99 9.14
N ILE A 240 -1.40 24.12 8.19
CA ILE A 240 -2.39 23.39 7.40
C ILE A 240 -2.41 21.94 7.85
N GLU A 241 -3.60 21.43 8.18
CA GLU A 241 -3.85 20.02 8.44
C GLU A 241 -4.41 19.39 7.16
N LEU A 242 -3.70 18.40 6.64
CA LEU A 242 -4.10 17.75 5.42
C LEU A 242 -4.88 16.47 5.73
N LEU A 243 -6.11 16.36 5.20
CA LEU A 243 -6.81 15.07 5.15
C LEU A 243 -5.85 14.02 4.58
N PRO A 244 -6.09 12.72 4.83
CA PRO A 244 -5.09 11.69 4.57
C PRO A 244 -4.45 11.78 3.18
N ILE A 245 -3.13 11.89 3.16
CA ILE A 245 -2.32 11.88 1.93
C ILE A 245 -1.63 10.54 1.70
N HIS A 246 -1.92 9.56 2.53
CA HIS A 246 -1.42 8.20 2.38
C HIS A 246 -2.02 7.54 1.15
N ALA A 247 -1.24 6.67 0.50
CA ALA A 247 -1.75 5.82 -0.58
C ALA A 247 -2.98 5.05 -0.08
N LYS A 248 -4.05 5.09 -0.85
CA LYS A 248 -5.37 4.56 -0.48
C LYS A 248 -5.85 3.50 -1.46
N PHE A 249 -6.80 2.70 -1.01
CA PHE A 249 -7.54 1.77 -1.86
C PHE A 249 -9.03 1.98 -1.67
N THR A 250 -9.75 2.19 -2.77
CA THR A 250 -11.19 2.43 -2.74
C THR A 250 -11.93 1.16 -2.37
N GLU A 251 -12.82 1.23 -1.41
CA GLU A 251 -13.61 0.11 -0.92
C GLU A 251 -14.51 -0.48 -2.02
N PRO A 252 -14.73 -1.81 -2.04
CA PRO A 252 -15.52 -2.47 -3.08
C PRO A 252 -16.90 -1.85 -3.31
N PHE A 253 -17.62 -1.51 -2.24
CA PHE A 253 -18.96 -0.92 -2.35
C PHE A 253 -19.00 0.48 -3.00
N LEU A 254 -17.89 1.20 -3.00
CA LEU A 254 -17.75 2.46 -3.74
C LEU A 254 -17.42 2.20 -5.20
N GLN A 255 -16.53 1.23 -5.47
CA GLN A 255 -16.17 0.84 -6.85
C GLN A 255 -17.39 0.30 -7.60
N ASP A 256 -18.27 -0.48 -6.96
CA ASP A 256 -19.55 -0.94 -7.54
C ASP A 256 -20.48 0.21 -7.98
N LYS A 257 -20.27 1.42 -7.44
CA LYS A 257 -21.03 2.63 -7.74
C LYS A 257 -20.27 3.60 -8.64
N ASP A 258 -19.15 3.17 -9.22
CA ASP A 258 -18.22 4.01 -9.98
C ASP A 258 -17.79 5.26 -9.20
N LYS A 259 -17.51 5.07 -7.91
CA LYS A 259 -17.04 6.12 -7.00
C LYS A 259 -15.66 5.79 -6.45
N ASP A 260 -14.90 6.83 -6.14
CA ASP A 260 -13.61 6.73 -5.48
C ASP A 260 -13.74 7.15 -4.01
N ASN A 261 -12.86 6.61 -3.15
CA ASN A 261 -12.69 7.11 -1.80
C ASN A 261 -12.01 8.48 -1.86
N TYR A 262 -12.83 9.54 -1.85
CA TYR A 262 -12.35 10.91 -2.01
C TYR A 262 -11.55 11.39 -0.79
N TRP A 263 -11.99 11.07 0.42
CA TRP A 263 -11.40 11.60 1.65
C TRP A 263 -10.07 10.97 2.03
N GLY A 264 -9.79 9.76 1.57
CA GLY A 264 -8.52 9.07 1.85
C GLY A 264 -8.52 8.19 3.11
N TYR A 265 -9.63 8.06 3.83
CA TYR A 265 -9.73 7.24 5.06
C TYR A 265 -9.85 5.74 4.76
N SER A 266 -9.01 5.23 3.85
CA SER A 266 -8.90 3.80 3.50
C SER A 266 -7.45 3.50 3.12
N SER A 267 -6.56 3.54 4.12
CA SER A 267 -5.11 3.53 3.92
C SER A 267 -4.61 2.17 3.40
N LEU A 268 -3.91 2.22 2.26
CA LEU A 268 -3.20 1.09 1.65
C LEU A 268 -1.74 1.03 2.15
N SER A 269 -1.11 2.18 2.38
CA SER A 269 0.25 2.28 2.90
C SER A 269 0.39 3.56 3.72
N TYR A 270 0.94 3.45 4.93
CA TYR A 270 1.12 4.58 5.83
C TYR A 270 2.39 5.41 5.56
N PHE A 271 3.28 4.95 4.69
CA PHE A 271 4.57 5.60 4.41
C PHE A 271 4.72 6.04 2.96
N ALA A 272 3.81 5.62 2.07
CA ALA A 272 3.76 6.06 0.68
C ALA A 272 2.69 7.14 0.49
N PRO A 273 3.00 8.23 -0.22
CA PRO A 273 2.00 9.25 -0.56
C PRO A 273 1.03 8.72 -1.63
N GLU A 274 -0.20 9.29 -1.64
CA GLU A 274 -1.21 9.02 -2.66
C GLU A 274 -0.78 9.57 -4.03
N PRO A 275 -0.55 8.70 -5.04
CA PRO A 275 -0.04 9.16 -6.32
C PRO A 275 -1.00 10.07 -7.10
N SER A 276 -2.32 9.89 -6.91
CA SER A 276 -3.34 10.67 -7.65
C SER A 276 -3.43 12.14 -7.22
N TYR A 277 -2.74 12.52 -6.15
CA TYR A 277 -2.62 13.93 -5.72
C TYR A 277 -1.34 14.59 -6.24
N ALA A 278 -0.47 13.86 -6.93
CA ALA A 278 0.69 14.44 -7.59
C ALA A 278 0.32 15.01 -8.97
N THR A 279 1.15 15.91 -9.49
CA THR A 279 1.02 16.38 -10.87
C THR A 279 1.15 15.24 -11.86
N ALA A 280 0.50 15.35 -13.03
CA ALA A 280 0.66 14.35 -14.11
C ALA A 280 2.15 14.13 -14.46
N ARG A 281 2.94 15.20 -14.47
CA ARG A 281 4.39 15.12 -14.69
C ARG A 281 5.10 14.26 -13.66
N ALA A 282 4.75 14.38 -12.37
CA ALA A 282 5.36 13.56 -11.33
C ALA A 282 4.89 12.10 -11.41
N GLN A 283 3.61 11.87 -11.71
CA GLN A 283 3.07 10.53 -11.94
C GLN A 283 3.78 9.82 -13.11
N ASP A 284 3.95 10.51 -14.24
CA ASP A 284 4.64 9.98 -15.43
C ASP A 284 6.15 9.72 -15.16
N ALA A 285 6.78 10.57 -14.34
CA ALA A 285 8.17 10.38 -13.93
C ALA A 285 8.37 9.25 -12.90
N GLY A 286 7.30 8.81 -12.28
CA GLY A 286 7.26 7.63 -11.41
C GLY A 286 7.26 7.93 -9.91
N PRO A 287 7.21 6.86 -9.08
CA PRO A 287 6.96 6.97 -7.64
C PRO A 287 7.98 7.80 -6.84
N GLN A 288 9.23 7.86 -7.29
CA GLN A 288 10.23 8.75 -6.68
C GLN A 288 9.84 10.22 -6.83
N ALA A 289 9.36 10.62 -8.01
CA ALA A 289 8.96 12.00 -8.27
C ALA A 289 7.71 12.39 -7.49
N VAL A 290 6.77 11.46 -7.28
CA VAL A 290 5.62 11.67 -6.39
C VAL A 290 6.08 11.96 -4.96
N LEU A 291 6.99 11.14 -4.43
CA LEU A 291 7.56 11.34 -3.10
C LEU A 291 8.29 12.70 -2.98
N ASP A 292 9.06 13.06 -4.00
CA ASP A 292 9.81 14.31 -4.01
C ASP A 292 8.88 15.54 -4.16
N GLU A 293 7.75 15.41 -4.86
CA GLU A 293 6.74 16.46 -4.93
C GLU A 293 6.11 16.74 -3.56
N VAL A 294 5.81 15.70 -2.77
CA VAL A 294 5.33 15.87 -1.37
C VAL A 294 6.39 16.54 -0.49
N ARG A 295 7.64 16.11 -0.60
CA ARG A 295 8.75 16.73 0.16
C ARG A 295 8.94 18.20 -0.22
N GLY A 296 8.85 18.51 -1.51
CA GLY A 296 8.91 19.88 -2.03
C GLY A 296 7.73 20.73 -1.51
N MET A 297 6.52 20.18 -1.51
CA MET A 297 5.35 20.83 -0.93
C MET A 297 5.58 21.21 0.54
N VAL A 298 6.02 20.27 1.37
CA VAL A 298 6.30 20.54 2.79
C VAL A 298 7.38 21.61 2.94
N SER A 299 8.47 21.55 2.15
CA SER A 299 9.54 22.56 2.20
C SER A 299 9.04 23.97 1.89
N LEU A 300 8.29 24.15 0.82
CA LEU A 300 7.77 25.45 0.40
C LEU A 300 6.76 26.03 1.39
N LEU A 301 5.91 25.19 2.00
CA LEU A 301 5.00 25.61 3.06
C LEU A 301 5.78 26.04 4.31
N HIS A 302 6.80 25.30 4.72
CA HIS A 302 7.68 25.67 5.84
C HIS A 302 8.42 26.98 5.58
N GLU A 303 8.99 27.19 4.39
CA GLU A 303 9.61 28.47 3.97
C GLU A 303 8.61 29.64 4.05
N ALA A 304 7.35 29.35 3.74
CA ALA A 304 6.28 30.34 3.84
C ALA A 304 5.81 30.63 5.29
N GLY A 305 6.34 29.90 6.27
CA GLY A 305 5.96 30.01 7.68
C GLY A 305 4.70 29.24 8.05
N ILE A 306 4.28 28.25 7.23
CA ILE A 306 3.10 27.41 7.43
C ILE A 306 3.57 26.01 7.82
N GLU A 307 3.20 25.52 9.00
CA GLU A 307 3.44 24.15 9.44
C GLU A 307 2.49 23.17 8.71
N VAL A 308 2.95 21.93 8.50
CA VAL A 308 2.12 20.88 7.88
C VAL A 308 1.82 19.81 8.93
N ILE A 309 0.53 19.51 9.10
CA ILE A 309 0.00 18.46 9.94
C ILE A 309 -0.62 17.41 9.02
N LEU A 310 -0.36 16.13 9.27
CA LEU A 310 -0.96 15.03 8.53
C LEU A 310 -2.05 14.38 9.38
N ASP A 311 -3.27 14.31 8.85
CA ASP A 311 -4.32 13.47 9.39
C ASP A 311 -4.01 12.01 9.05
N VAL A 312 -4.04 11.14 10.05
CA VAL A 312 -3.62 9.74 9.94
C VAL A 312 -4.71 8.79 10.43
N VAL A 313 -4.90 7.68 9.70
CA VAL A 313 -5.92 6.67 9.97
C VAL A 313 -5.24 5.40 10.49
N TYR A 314 -5.00 5.30 11.80
CA TYR A 314 -4.35 4.13 12.40
C TYR A 314 -5.32 3.12 13.02
N ASN A 315 -6.62 3.41 13.01
CA ASN A 315 -7.65 2.59 13.62
C ASN A 315 -8.20 1.48 12.71
N HIS A 316 -7.96 1.56 11.40
CA HIS A 316 -8.30 0.52 10.42
C HIS A 316 -7.43 0.61 9.16
N THR A 317 -7.52 -0.41 8.31
CA THR A 317 -6.82 -0.50 7.04
C THR A 317 -7.81 -0.59 5.87
N CYS A 318 -7.32 -0.52 4.64
CA CYS A 318 -8.13 -0.74 3.44
C CYS A 318 -8.47 -2.22 3.18
N GLU A 319 -7.96 -3.16 3.98
CA GLU A 319 -8.18 -4.60 3.78
C GLU A 319 -9.58 -5.06 4.22
N GLY A 320 -10.47 -4.12 4.59
CA GLY A 320 -11.87 -4.38 4.92
C GLY A 320 -12.06 -5.18 6.19
N GLY A 321 -13.21 -5.84 6.30
CA GLY A 321 -13.55 -6.73 7.42
C GLY A 321 -12.83 -8.08 7.36
N GLN A 322 -13.30 -9.03 8.15
CA GLN A 322 -12.68 -10.34 8.36
C GLN A 322 -12.32 -11.10 7.07
N PHE A 323 -13.16 -11.02 6.05
CA PHE A 323 -13.00 -11.72 4.77
C PHE A 323 -12.60 -10.77 3.62
N GLY A 324 -11.97 -9.65 3.95
CA GLY A 324 -11.48 -8.71 2.96
C GLY A 324 -10.23 -9.21 2.21
N PRO A 325 -9.74 -8.42 1.23
CA PRO A 325 -8.58 -8.78 0.45
C PRO A 325 -7.30 -8.86 1.28
N SER A 326 -6.33 -9.62 0.82
CA SER A 326 -4.99 -9.74 1.40
C SER A 326 -4.02 -8.89 0.58
N LEU A 327 -3.87 -7.62 0.96
CA LEU A 327 -3.06 -6.66 0.23
C LEU A 327 -1.67 -6.48 0.85
N SER A 328 -1.57 -6.53 2.18
CA SER A 328 -0.36 -6.26 2.94
C SER A 328 -0.39 -7.01 4.28
N TRP A 329 -0.91 -6.35 5.33
CA TRP A 329 -0.86 -6.80 6.73
C TRP A 329 -1.55 -8.15 6.96
N ARG A 330 -2.73 -8.34 6.36
CA ARG A 330 -3.54 -9.55 6.49
C ARG A 330 -2.80 -10.79 5.98
N GLY A 331 -2.09 -10.65 4.88
CA GLY A 331 -1.34 -11.76 4.30
C GLY A 331 0.00 -12.02 4.98
N LEU A 332 0.59 -11.00 5.65
CA LEU A 332 1.87 -11.10 6.34
C LEU A 332 1.74 -11.73 7.73
N ASP A 333 0.87 -11.16 8.56
CA ASP A 333 0.64 -11.65 9.93
C ASP A 333 -0.70 -11.13 10.49
N PRO A 334 -1.81 -11.77 10.16
CA PRO A 334 -3.12 -11.28 10.55
C PRO A 334 -3.31 -11.20 12.06
N ARG A 335 -2.63 -12.07 12.83
CA ARG A 335 -2.80 -12.11 14.29
C ARG A 335 -2.00 -11.05 15.03
N ARG A 336 -1.02 -10.43 14.40
CA ARG A 336 -0.17 -9.40 15.02
C ARG A 336 -0.49 -7.99 14.53
N TYR A 337 -0.93 -7.86 13.29
CA TYR A 337 -1.31 -6.56 12.74
C TYR A 337 -2.73 -6.16 13.10
N TYR A 338 -3.63 -7.11 13.35
CA TYR A 338 -5.03 -6.85 13.67
C TYR A 338 -5.39 -7.21 15.11
N VAL A 339 -6.39 -6.52 15.65
CA VAL A 339 -6.94 -6.84 16.98
C VAL A 339 -8.05 -7.87 16.83
N TRP A 340 -7.91 -8.98 17.52
CA TRP A 340 -8.86 -10.09 17.52
C TRP A 340 -9.79 -10.04 18.74
N ASN A 341 -11.03 -10.45 18.55
CA ASN A 341 -12.01 -10.46 19.60
C ASN A 341 -11.70 -11.58 20.62
N HIS A 342 -11.61 -11.24 21.90
CA HIS A 342 -11.28 -12.21 22.94
C HIS A 342 -12.36 -13.29 23.13
N SER A 343 -13.64 -12.95 22.92
CA SER A 343 -14.77 -13.89 23.09
C SER A 343 -15.03 -14.72 21.82
N TYR A 344 -14.59 -14.23 20.67
CA TYR A 344 -14.72 -14.88 19.36
C TYR A 344 -13.38 -14.81 18.64
N PRO A 345 -12.43 -15.74 18.93
CA PRO A 345 -11.05 -15.63 18.48
C PRO A 345 -10.85 -15.73 16.95
N ASN A 346 -11.90 -16.07 16.23
CA ASN A 346 -11.95 -16.06 14.77
C ASN A 346 -12.53 -14.76 14.17
N ARG A 347 -12.80 -13.72 14.98
CA ARG A 347 -13.34 -12.44 14.53
C ARG A 347 -12.42 -11.28 14.83
N LEU A 348 -12.26 -10.43 13.86
CA LEU A 348 -11.57 -9.14 14.00
C LEU A 348 -12.46 -8.13 14.77
N VAL A 349 -11.81 -7.17 15.44
CA VAL A 349 -12.50 -6.06 16.08
C VAL A 349 -12.59 -4.88 15.11
N ASP A 350 -13.82 -4.42 14.86
CA ASP A 350 -14.07 -3.16 14.17
C ASP A 350 -14.36 -2.08 15.23
N PHE A 351 -13.36 -1.23 15.51
CA PHE A 351 -13.49 -0.18 16.52
C PHE A 351 -14.33 1.00 16.05
N THR A 352 -14.49 1.19 14.75
CA THR A 352 -15.13 2.37 14.16
C THR A 352 -16.56 2.12 13.72
N GLY A 353 -16.93 0.85 13.53
CA GLY A 353 -18.23 0.46 12.97
C GLY A 353 -18.38 0.78 11.49
N CYS A 354 -17.27 1.08 10.79
CA CYS A 354 -17.30 1.39 9.35
C CYS A 354 -17.17 0.15 8.45
N GLY A 355 -16.98 -1.03 9.03
CA GLY A 355 -16.79 -2.29 8.31
C GLY A 355 -15.34 -2.61 7.95
N ASN A 356 -14.39 -1.69 8.21
CA ASN A 356 -12.94 -1.91 8.10
C ASN A 356 -12.32 -2.18 9.47
N THR A 357 -11.29 -3.02 9.50
CA THR A 357 -10.59 -3.44 10.71
C THR A 357 -9.10 -3.14 10.65
#